data_727fc5fdfb76d2105a88184aef4813e4
#
_entry.id   727fc5fdfb76d2105a88184aef4813e4
#
_cell.length_a   1.000
_cell.length_b   1.000
_cell.length_c   1.000
_cell.angle_alpha   90.00
_cell.angle_beta   90.00
_cell.angle_gamma   90.00
#
_symmetry.space_group_name_H-M   'P 1'
#
loop_
_entity.id
_entity.type
_entity.pdbx_description
1 polymer ?
#
loop_
_entity_poly.entity_id
_entity_poly.type
_entity_poly.pdbx_seq_one_letter_code
_entity_poly.pdbx_strand_id
1 'polypeptide(L)' 'MSKKHFTALARLVREASYLDAGARARLVSDLVTFCADANPRFSRSRFREACQPTEAERP' A
#
# COMPACT_ATOMS: atom_id res chain seq x y z
N MET A 1 -6.80 -3.27 13.36
CA MET A 1 -7.07 -2.28 12.31
C MET A 1 -8.19 -2.77 11.41
N SER A 2 -9.01 -1.88 10.97
CA SER A 2 -10.12 -2.24 10.09
C SER A 2 -9.73 -2.05 8.63
N LYS A 3 -10.62 -2.51 7.73
CA LYS A 3 -10.44 -2.35 6.31
C LYS A 3 -10.26 -0.89 5.91
N LYS A 4 -10.95 0.02 6.59
CA LYS A 4 -10.80 1.45 6.34
C LYS A 4 -9.38 1.93 6.59
N HIS A 5 -8.75 1.43 7.64
CA HIS A 5 -7.39 1.83 7.98
C HIS A 5 -6.40 1.33 6.95
N PHE A 6 -6.58 0.11 6.48
CA PHE A 6 -5.69 -0.44 5.45
C PHE A 6 -5.82 0.36 4.15
N THR A 7 -7.05 0.69 3.78
CA THR A 7 -7.30 1.48 2.58
C THR A 7 -6.67 2.86 2.70
N ALA A 8 -6.79 3.49 3.87
CA ALA A 8 -6.20 4.81 4.09
C ALA A 8 -4.68 4.77 4.01
N LEU A 9 -4.07 3.73 4.59
CA LEU A 9 -2.62 3.57 4.53
C LEU A 9 -2.13 3.41 3.09
N ALA A 10 -2.83 2.57 2.32
CA ALA A 10 -2.47 2.35 0.92
C ALA A 10 -2.57 3.65 0.13
N ARG A 11 -3.59 4.43 0.40
CA ARG A 11 -3.77 5.71 -0.28
C ARG A 11 -2.64 6.68 0.05
N LEU A 12 -2.22 6.72 1.31
CA LEU A 12 -1.12 7.58 1.70
C LEU A 12 0.15 7.22 0.92
N VAL A 13 0.43 5.93 0.81
CA VAL A 13 1.60 5.47 0.07
C VAL A 13 1.48 5.84 -1.40
N ARG A 14 0.31 5.59 -1.98
CA ARG A 14 0.08 5.87 -3.39
C ARG A 14 0.27 7.35 -3.73
N GLU A 15 -0.16 8.22 -2.81
CA GLU A 15 -0.11 9.66 -3.06
C GLU A 15 1.18 10.31 -2.60
N ALA A 16 2.10 9.54 -2.04
CA ALA A 16 3.37 10.07 -1.54
C ALA A 16 4.31 10.36 -2.71
N SER A 17 4.22 11.55 -3.26
CA SER A 17 5.01 11.93 -4.43
C SER A 17 6.49 12.03 -4.16
N TYR A 18 6.90 12.09 -2.90
CA TYR A 18 8.30 12.15 -2.52
C TYR A 18 8.99 10.78 -2.53
N LEU A 19 8.23 9.71 -2.76
CA LEU A 19 8.80 8.36 -2.81
C LEU A 19 9.09 7.99 -4.25
N ASP A 20 10.32 7.53 -4.52
CA ASP A 20 10.62 6.94 -5.80
C ASP A 20 10.13 5.48 -5.81
N ALA A 21 10.27 4.79 -6.96
CA ALA A 21 9.75 3.45 -7.10
C ALA A 21 10.39 2.47 -6.12
N GLY A 22 11.70 2.59 -5.90
CA GLY A 22 12.41 1.72 -4.98
C GLY A 22 11.99 1.93 -3.53
N ALA A 23 11.92 3.20 -3.12
CA ALA A 23 11.52 3.54 -1.76
C ALA A 23 10.08 3.12 -1.49
N ARG A 24 9.21 3.32 -2.47
CA ARG A 24 7.81 2.91 -2.33
C ARG A 24 7.70 1.40 -2.17
N ALA A 25 8.44 0.64 -2.98
CA ALA A 25 8.40 -0.81 -2.91
C ALA A 25 8.83 -1.32 -1.54
N ARG A 26 9.87 -0.73 -0.98
CA ARG A 26 10.35 -1.12 0.35
C ARG A 26 9.35 -0.78 1.43
N LEU A 27 8.76 0.41 1.36
CA LEU A 27 7.76 0.82 2.32
C LEU A 27 6.53 -0.06 2.26
N VAL A 28 6.08 -0.39 1.05
CA VAL A 28 4.94 -1.28 0.88
C VAL A 28 5.22 -2.65 1.48
N SER A 29 6.42 -3.18 1.25
CA SER A 29 6.82 -4.46 1.81
C SER A 29 6.77 -4.45 3.34
N ASP A 30 7.29 -3.40 3.96
CA ASP A 30 7.27 -3.27 5.40
C ASP A 30 5.85 -3.16 5.93
N LEU A 31 5.02 -2.37 5.28
CA LEU A 31 3.63 -2.21 5.68
C LEU A 31 2.84 -3.50 5.51
N VAL A 32 3.09 -4.25 4.44
CA VAL A 32 2.43 -5.53 4.22
C VAL A 32 2.75 -6.48 5.36
N THR A 33 4.00 -6.55 5.77
CA THR A 33 4.41 -7.39 6.87
C THR A 33 3.72 -6.99 8.17
N PHE A 34 3.70 -5.70 8.45
CA PHE A 34 3.07 -5.18 9.66
C PHE A 34 1.56 -5.47 9.66
N CYS A 35 0.89 -5.19 8.57
CA CYS A 35 -0.55 -5.38 8.49
C CYS A 35 -0.95 -6.85 8.53
N ALA A 36 -0.16 -7.71 7.90
CA ALA A 36 -0.43 -9.14 7.93
C ALA A 36 -0.28 -9.70 9.35
N ASP A 37 0.69 -9.18 10.10
CA ASP A 37 0.87 -9.57 11.50
C ASP A 37 -0.30 -9.13 12.35
N ALA A 38 -0.81 -7.93 12.08
CA ALA A 38 -1.91 -7.36 12.86
C ALA A 38 -3.25 -8.01 12.52
N ASN A 39 -3.39 -8.54 11.31
CA ASN A 39 -4.66 -9.10 10.86
C ASN A 39 -4.44 -10.26 9.90
N PRO A 40 -4.71 -11.51 10.35
CA PRO A 40 -4.47 -12.69 9.49
C PRO A 40 -5.33 -12.72 8.23
N ARG A 41 -6.39 -11.94 8.18
CA ARG A 41 -7.25 -11.87 6.99
C ARG A 41 -6.83 -10.78 6.03
N PHE A 42 -5.74 -10.09 6.33
CA PHE A 42 -5.25 -9.02 5.49
C PHE A 42 -4.84 -9.55 4.11
N SER A 43 -5.30 -8.89 3.06
CA SER A 43 -4.97 -9.28 1.70
C SER A 43 -3.75 -8.50 1.22
N ARG A 44 -2.63 -9.18 1.10
CA ARG A 44 -1.37 -8.56 0.65
C ARG A 44 -1.50 -8.05 -0.78
N SER A 45 -2.13 -8.84 -1.65
CA SER A 45 -2.28 -8.47 -3.05
C SER A 45 -3.07 -7.18 -3.21
N ARG A 46 -4.19 -7.09 -2.53
CA ARG A 46 -5.03 -5.91 -2.63
C ARG A 46 -4.34 -4.67 -2.11
N PHE A 47 -3.60 -4.83 -1.02
CA PHE A 47 -2.88 -3.70 -0.45
C PHE A 47 -1.80 -3.22 -1.40
N ARG A 48 -1.04 -4.14 -1.98
CA ARG A 48 0.01 -3.77 -2.93
C ARG A 48 -0.56 -3.06 -4.13
N GLU A 49 -1.67 -3.55 -4.67
CA GLU A 49 -2.33 -2.90 -5.80
C GLU A 49 -2.79 -1.50 -5.44
N ALA A 50 -3.35 -1.34 -4.26
CA ALA A 50 -3.86 -0.05 -3.82
C ALA A 50 -2.74 0.97 -3.58
N CYS A 51 -1.54 0.50 -3.26
CA CYS A 51 -0.39 1.36 -3.03
C CYS A 51 0.25 1.86 -4.32
N GLN A 52 -0.02 1.20 -5.44
CA GLN A 52 0.60 1.57 -6.70
C GLN A 52 -0.10 2.75 -7.34
N PRO A 53 0.64 3.62 -8.04
CA PRO A 53 0.01 4.68 -8.81
C PRO A 53 -0.95 4.07 -9.82
N THR A 54 -2.05 4.77 -10.07
CA THR A 54 -3.06 4.27 -11.00
C THR A 54 -2.57 4.41 -12.41
N GLU A 55 -2.23 3.30 -13.03
CA GLU A 55 -1.69 3.31 -14.38
C GLU A 55 -2.71 3.81 -15.40
N ALA A 56 -3.98 3.59 -15.13
CA ALA A 56 -5.04 4.03 -16.02
C ALA A 56 -5.07 5.55 -16.18
N GLU A 57 -4.48 6.27 -15.26
CA GLU A 57 -4.43 7.72 -15.32
C GLU A 57 -3.32 8.23 -16.21
N ARG A 58 -2.49 7.36 -16.71
CA ARG A 58 -1.38 7.77 -17.55
C ARG A 58 -1.80 7.86 -18.99
N PRO A 59 -1.25 8.83 -19.69
CA PRO A 59 -1.49 8.92 -21.13
C PRO A 59 -0.86 7.74 -21.84
#